data_bf0d1abc72ad0f49f710a0150bf53283
#
_entry.id   bf0d1abc72ad0f49f710a0150bf53283
#
_cell.length_a   1.000
_cell.length_b   1.000
_cell.length_c   1.000
_cell.angle_alpha   90.00
_cell.angle_beta   90.00
_cell.angle_gamma   90.00
#
_symmetry.space_group_name_H-M   'P 1'
#
loop_
_entity.id
_entity.type
_entity.pdbx_description
1 polymer ?
#
loop_
_entity_poly.entity_id
_entity_poly.type
_entity_poly.pdbx_seq_one_letter_code
_entity_poly.pdbx_strand_id
1 'polypeptide(L)'
;MKSARRIAHALRRVAMVGVLMAMVPCVMTPSIKAQAVRGHLLIVGGGPQPPALVQKFVDLAGGAGHARIVVFGMASEDGKAGAEEKAEDLRKLGARALALDVTHEQADQDSVAHLLDDATGVWFIGGDQVKLSRALLGTRVERAIHERYRAGAVIGGTSAGAAVMSSPMITGDERHPGGARPPGDSSSAFMTIARGNIVTTQGFGLLTTAIVDQHFLRRRRHNRLISVVLEDPRHLGVGIDESTALLVDPDGRWTILGESAVVVYDARHATITPPGAPVLGETGMVMHVLPPGSTYDPHTGRATLPR
;
A
#
# COMPACT_ATOMS: atom_id res chain seq x y z
N MET A 1 38.65 73.50 36.00
CA MET A 1 38.17 74.44 37.04
C MET A 1 36.82 73.93 37.54
N LYS A 2 36.81 73.62 38.83
CA LYS A 2 35.77 73.85 39.80
C LYS A 2 34.33 73.42 39.42
N SER A 3 33.56 72.75 40.16
CA SER A 3 33.46 72.48 41.61
C SER A 3 32.22 71.56 41.83
N ALA A 4 32.36 70.52 42.53
CA ALA A 4 31.83 70.17 43.82
C ALA A 4 30.31 69.95 44.00
N ARG A 5 30.03 68.75 44.42
CA ARG A 5 29.17 68.35 45.56
C ARG A 5 27.70 68.82 45.64
N ARG A 6 26.80 67.84 45.69
CA ARG A 6 26.04 67.61 46.96
C ARG A 6 25.22 66.33 46.93
N ILE A 7 25.34 65.58 48.02
CA ILE A 7 24.69 64.42 48.49
C ILE A 7 23.22 64.74 48.86
N ALA A 8 22.28 63.86 48.58
CA ALA A 8 21.13 63.62 49.45
C ALA A 8 20.50 62.26 49.24
N HIS A 9 20.33 61.59 50.34
CA HIS A 9 19.67 60.25 50.49
C HIS A 9 18.19 60.29 50.14
N ALA A 10 17.69 59.22 49.55
CA ALA A 10 16.32 58.77 49.78
C ALA A 10 16.16 57.26 49.48
N LEU A 11 16.02 56.55 50.52
CA LEU A 11 15.22 55.33 50.80
C LEU A 11 14.83 54.41 49.68
N ARG A 12 15.42 53.19 49.76
CA ARG A 12 14.99 51.94 49.12
C ARG A 12 13.56 51.59 49.58
N ARG A 13 12.65 51.47 48.64
CA ARG A 13 11.48 50.56 48.75
C ARG A 13 11.69 49.39 47.85
N VAL A 14 11.97 48.24 48.45
CA VAL A 14 11.99 46.92 47.75
C VAL A 14 10.53 46.51 47.61
N ALA A 15 10.03 46.54 46.39
CA ALA A 15 8.77 45.89 46.04
C ALA A 15 9.07 44.42 45.67
N MET A 16 8.65 43.54 46.53
CA MET A 16 8.72 42.10 46.39
C MET A 16 7.58 41.71 45.42
N VAL A 17 7.89 41.51 44.12
CA VAL A 17 6.96 40.96 43.14
C VAL A 17 6.98 39.45 43.31
N GLY A 18 5.94 38.92 43.95
CA GLY A 18 5.69 37.48 44.03
C GLY A 18 5.33 36.95 42.65
N VAL A 19 6.23 36.14 42.03
CA VAL A 19 5.92 35.40 40.83
C VAL A 19 5.04 34.20 41.24
N LEU A 20 3.75 34.35 40.98
CA LEU A 20 2.77 33.25 41.08
C LEU A 20 3.01 32.29 39.91
N MET A 21 3.74 31.20 40.15
CA MET A 21 3.96 30.14 39.19
C MET A 21 2.67 29.36 39.07
N ALA A 22 1.87 29.66 38.04
CA ALA A 22 0.68 28.90 37.71
C ALA A 22 1.14 27.50 37.21
N MET A 23 0.93 26.50 38.04
CA MET A 23 1.04 25.07 37.59
C MET A 23 -0.07 24.83 36.56
N VAL A 24 0.32 24.80 35.30
CA VAL A 24 -0.54 24.28 34.22
C VAL A 24 -0.57 22.75 34.40
N PRO A 25 -1.74 22.15 34.65
CA PRO A 25 -1.83 20.71 34.70
C PRO A 25 -1.49 20.15 33.31
N CYS A 26 -0.42 19.36 33.22
CA CYS A 26 -0.08 18.59 32.03
C CYS A 26 -1.19 17.55 31.85
N VAL A 27 -2.16 17.87 30.99
CA VAL A 27 -3.17 16.91 30.56
C VAL A 27 -2.44 15.90 29.71
N MET A 28 -2.10 14.75 30.31
CA MET A 28 -1.63 13.57 29.57
C MET A 28 -2.77 13.14 28.65
N THR A 29 -2.70 13.53 27.38
CA THR A 29 -3.53 12.91 26.33
C THR A 29 -3.16 11.42 26.27
N PRO A 30 -4.15 10.52 26.41
CA PRO A 30 -3.85 9.10 26.26
C PRO A 30 -3.29 8.87 24.86
N SER A 31 -2.06 8.36 24.78
CA SER A 31 -1.49 7.88 23.53
C SER A 31 -2.39 6.74 23.03
N ILE A 32 -3.17 7.01 21.99
CA ILE A 32 -3.94 5.97 21.30
C ILE A 32 -2.89 5.05 20.68
N LYS A 33 -2.58 3.94 21.34
CA LYS A 33 -1.79 2.86 20.73
C LYS A 33 -2.51 2.48 19.45
N ALA A 34 -1.86 2.68 18.30
CA ALA A 34 -2.36 2.17 17.03
C ALA A 34 -2.68 0.68 17.22
N GLN A 35 -3.92 0.31 16.98
CA GLN A 35 -4.35 -1.08 17.13
C GLN A 35 -3.54 -1.92 16.13
N ALA A 36 -2.84 -2.94 16.62
CA ALA A 36 -2.06 -3.84 15.77
C ALA A 36 -2.99 -4.50 14.74
N VAL A 37 -2.54 -4.56 13.50
CA VAL A 37 -3.25 -5.26 12.42
C VAL A 37 -3.28 -6.75 12.73
N ARG A 38 -4.44 -7.39 12.55
CA ARG A 38 -4.62 -8.84 12.73
C ARG A 38 -4.96 -9.55 11.42
N GLY A 39 -5.24 -8.80 10.36
CA GLY A 39 -5.58 -9.31 9.04
C GLY A 39 -4.35 -9.64 8.19
N HIS A 40 -4.62 -10.29 7.06
CA HIS A 40 -3.61 -10.63 6.07
C HIS A 40 -3.83 -9.83 4.79
N LEU A 41 -2.76 -9.64 3.99
CA LEU A 41 -2.91 -9.21 2.61
C LEU A 41 -2.55 -10.38 1.68
N LEU A 42 -3.36 -10.62 0.65
CA LEU A 42 -3.03 -11.55 -0.43
C LEU A 42 -2.98 -10.77 -1.74
N ILE A 43 -1.79 -10.34 -2.14
CA ILE A 43 -1.55 -9.41 -3.23
C ILE A 43 -1.12 -10.22 -4.45
N VAL A 44 -2.01 -10.36 -5.46
CA VAL A 44 -1.78 -11.21 -6.64
C VAL A 44 -1.34 -10.37 -7.83
N GLY A 45 -0.23 -10.75 -8.47
CA GLY A 45 0.37 -9.99 -9.56
C GLY A 45 -0.42 -9.95 -10.87
N GLY A 46 -1.51 -10.68 -10.96
CA GLY A 46 -2.36 -10.75 -12.15
C GLY A 46 -2.31 -12.09 -12.87
N GLY A 47 -2.85 -12.13 -14.09
CA GLY A 47 -2.96 -13.37 -14.87
C GLY A 47 -3.94 -14.38 -14.28
N PRO A 48 -3.92 -15.65 -14.76
CA PRO A 48 -4.69 -16.71 -14.17
C PRO A 48 -4.35 -16.90 -12.70
N GLN A 49 -5.35 -17.16 -11.89
CA GLN A 49 -5.14 -17.42 -10.46
C GLN A 49 -5.16 -18.92 -10.21
N PRO A 50 -4.02 -19.53 -9.84
CA PRO A 50 -3.98 -20.95 -9.47
C PRO A 50 -5.04 -21.26 -8.41
N PRO A 51 -5.76 -22.40 -8.51
CA PRO A 51 -6.80 -22.78 -7.55
C PRO A 51 -6.32 -22.73 -6.09
N ALA A 52 -5.06 -23.08 -5.84
CA ALA A 52 -4.46 -23.04 -4.51
C ALA A 52 -4.38 -21.61 -3.92
N LEU A 53 -4.19 -20.57 -4.76
CA LEU A 53 -4.20 -19.18 -4.29
C LEU A 53 -5.61 -18.74 -3.90
N VAL A 54 -6.61 -19.11 -4.72
CA VAL A 54 -8.01 -18.77 -4.42
C VAL A 54 -8.48 -19.48 -3.16
N GLN A 55 -8.13 -20.78 -3.03
CA GLN A 55 -8.41 -21.56 -1.82
C GLN A 55 -7.74 -20.93 -0.58
N LYS A 56 -6.46 -20.56 -0.70
CA LYS A 56 -5.74 -19.89 0.41
C LYS A 56 -6.45 -18.62 0.87
N PHE A 57 -6.99 -17.82 -0.05
CA PHE A 57 -7.75 -16.62 0.31
C PHE A 57 -9.02 -16.99 1.10
N VAL A 58 -9.78 -17.99 0.65
CA VAL A 58 -10.99 -18.47 1.36
C VAL A 58 -10.62 -19.00 2.75
N ASP A 59 -9.52 -19.77 2.87
CA ASP A 59 -9.06 -20.30 4.15
C ASP A 59 -8.71 -19.18 5.14
N LEU A 60 -8.00 -18.14 4.68
CA LEU A 60 -7.66 -16.96 5.48
C LEU A 60 -8.90 -16.15 5.87
N ALA A 61 -9.97 -16.20 5.05
CA ALA A 61 -11.25 -15.57 5.35
C ALA A 61 -12.11 -16.39 6.33
N GLY A 62 -11.62 -17.51 6.87
CA GLY A 62 -12.31 -18.36 7.84
C GLY A 62 -12.74 -19.71 7.31
N GLY A 63 -12.46 -20.02 6.03
CA GLY A 63 -12.76 -21.31 5.38
C GLY A 63 -14.20 -21.45 4.92
N ALA A 64 -14.47 -22.60 4.31
CA ALA A 64 -15.80 -22.97 3.81
C ALA A 64 -16.86 -22.89 4.90
N GLY A 65 -18.03 -22.30 4.59
CA GLY A 65 -19.14 -22.08 5.50
C GLY A 65 -18.99 -20.86 6.42
N HIS A 66 -17.78 -20.36 6.65
CA HIS A 66 -17.50 -19.22 7.54
C HIS A 66 -17.03 -17.97 6.82
N ALA A 67 -16.33 -18.11 5.68
CA ALA A 67 -15.85 -16.98 4.89
C ALA A 67 -17.04 -16.12 4.40
N ARG A 68 -16.96 -14.80 4.69
CA ARG A 68 -17.89 -13.76 4.22
C ARG A 68 -17.06 -12.72 3.48
N ILE A 69 -17.20 -12.71 2.16
CA ILE A 69 -16.29 -11.97 1.27
C ILE A 69 -17.09 -10.92 0.51
N VAL A 70 -16.57 -9.69 0.47
CA VAL A 70 -17.04 -8.62 -0.41
C VAL A 70 -16.08 -8.46 -1.56
N VAL A 71 -16.59 -8.53 -2.79
CA VAL A 71 -15.81 -8.40 -4.02
C VAL A 71 -16.12 -7.07 -4.68
N PHE A 72 -15.11 -6.24 -4.91
CA PHE A 72 -15.24 -4.93 -5.55
C PHE A 72 -14.84 -4.95 -7.02
N GLY A 73 -15.74 -4.43 -7.89
CA GLY A 73 -15.64 -4.50 -9.33
C GLY A 73 -15.18 -3.22 -10.04
N MET A 74 -15.14 -2.07 -9.38
CA MET A 74 -14.97 -0.75 -10.00
C MET A 74 -13.70 -0.56 -10.83
N ALA A 75 -12.74 -1.46 -10.76
CA ALA A 75 -11.55 -1.43 -11.60
C ALA A 75 -11.87 -1.78 -13.07
N SER A 76 -12.86 -2.61 -13.34
CA SER A 76 -13.25 -3.07 -14.67
C SER A 76 -14.30 -2.16 -15.31
N GLU A 77 -14.39 -2.18 -16.64
CA GLU A 77 -15.50 -1.54 -17.37
C GLU A 77 -16.82 -2.30 -17.13
N ASP A 78 -16.74 -3.64 -17.11
CA ASP A 78 -17.83 -4.53 -16.73
C ASP A 78 -17.71 -4.91 -15.24
N GLY A 79 -17.54 -3.92 -14.38
CA GLY A 79 -17.20 -4.11 -12.98
C GLY A 79 -18.13 -5.04 -12.23
N LYS A 80 -19.44 -4.87 -12.45
CA LYS A 80 -20.45 -5.72 -11.83
C LYS A 80 -20.34 -7.19 -12.27
N ALA A 81 -20.17 -7.44 -13.57
CA ALA A 81 -20.05 -8.80 -14.09
C ALA A 81 -18.74 -9.48 -13.62
N GLY A 82 -17.61 -8.76 -13.69
CA GLY A 82 -16.33 -9.29 -13.22
C GLY A 82 -16.30 -9.56 -11.70
N ALA A 83 -16.95 -8.70 -10.91
CA ALA A 83 -17.08 -8.95 -9.48
C ALA A 83 -17.96 -10.16 -9.18
N GLU A 84 -19.06 -10.34 -9.94
CA GLU A 84 -19.96 -11.47 -9.77
C GLU A 84 -19.30 -12.80 -10.18
N GLU A 85 -18.56 -12.82 -11.30
CA GLU A 85 -17.77 -14.00 -11.71
C GLU A 85 -16.80 -14.41 -10.60
N LYS A 86 -16.06 -13.45 -10.04
CA LYS A 86 -15.17 -13.74 -8.91
C LYS A 86 -15.91 -14.21 -7.67
N ALA A 87 -17.07 -13.61 -7.36
CA ALA A 87 -17.89 -14.01 -6.24
C ALA A 87 -18.42 -15.46 -6.40
N GLU A 88 -18.80 -15.84 -7.62
CA GLU A 88 -19.20 -17.22 -7.92
C GLU A 88 -18.06 -18.21 -7.69
N ASP A 89 -16.83 -17.89 -8.12
CA ASP A 89 -15.68 -18.76 -7.87
C ASP A 89 -15.42 -18.95 -6.37
N LEU A 90 -15.56 -17.91 -5.58
CA LEU A 90 -15.44 -17.98 -4.13
C LEU A 90 -16.59 -18.79 -3.49
N ARG A 91 -17.80 -18.68 -4.02
CA ARG A 91 -18.97 -19.48 -3.57
C ARG A 91 -18.78 -20.98 -3.85
N LYS A 92 -18.18 -21.35 -4.99
CA LYS A 92 -17.82 -22.74 -5.31
C LYS A 92 -16.88 -23.35 -4.27
N LEU A 93 -16.07 -22.51 -3.59
CA LEU A 93 -15.18 -22.92 -2.49
C LEU A 93 -15.87 -22.84 -1.11
N GLY A 94 -17.19 -22.64 -1.07
CA GLY A 94 -17.99 -22.62 0.16
C GLY A 94 -18.04 -21.29 0.89
N ALA A 95 -17.54 -20.19 0.30
CA ALA A 95 -17.68 -18.85 0.88
C ALA A 95 -19.06 -18.26 0.62
N ARG A 96 -19.50 -17.34 1.47
CA ARG A 96 -20.56 -16.37 1.14
C ARG A 96 -19.88 -15.15 0.51
N ALA A 97 -20.19 -14.85 -0.75
CA ALA A 97 -19.56 -13.74 -1.46
C ALA A 97 -20.63 -12.80 -2.02
N LEU A 98 -20.39 -11.48 -1.82
CA LEU A 98 -21.21 -10.38 -2.32
C LEU A 98 -20.39 -9.56 -3.30
N ALA A 99 -20.89 -9.38 -4.53
CA ALA A 99 -20.28 -8.54 -5.54
C ALA A 99 -20.81 -7.10 -5.42
N LEU A 100 -19.91 -6.13 -5.41
CA LEU A 100 -20.24 -4.70 -5.37
C LEU A 100 -19.53 -3.96 -6.52
N ASP A 101 -20.31 -3.12 -7.20
CA ASP A 101 -19.83 -2.15 -8.15
C ASP A 101 -20.55 -0.83 -7.85
N VAL A 102 -19.85 0.12 -7.22
CA VAL A 102 -20.44 1.30 -6.61
C VAL A 102 -19.71 2.57 -7.06
N THR A 103 -20.46 3.68 -7.16
CA THR A 103 -19.85 5.00 -7.35
C THR A 103 -19.22 5.51 -6.06
N HIS A 104 -18.44 6.59 -6.14
CA HIS A 104 -17.85 7.24 -4.97
C HIS A 104 -18.94 7.72 -3.98
N GLU A 105 -20.02 8.30 -4.47
CA GLU A 105 -21.13 8.78 -3.66
C GLU A 105 -21.86 7.62 -2.94
N GLN A 106 -22.00 6.48 -3.63
CA GLN A 106 -22.56 5.27 -3.02
C GLN A 106 -21.62 4.67 -1.97
N ALA A 107 -20.31 4.62 -2.27
CA ALA A 107 -19.31 4.14 -1.33
C ALA A 107 -19.21 5.00 -0.05
N ASP A 108 -19.66 6.25 -0.09
CA ASP A 108 -19.72 7.12 1.09
C ASP A 108 -21.05 7.05 1.87
N GLN A 109 -21.96 6.11 1.53
CA GLN A 109 -23.18 5.88 2.26
C GLN A 109 -22.99 4.85 3.38
N ASP A 110 -23.60 5.09 4.56
CA ASP A 110 -23.56 4.15 5.69
C ASP A 110 -24.14 2.78 5.30
N SER A 111 -25.24 2.77 4.52
CA SER A 111 -25.86 1.52 4.08
C SER A 111 -24.95 0.61 3.25
N VAL A 112 -24.01 1.19 2.48
CA VAL A 112 -23.03 0.42 1.70
C VAL A 112 -21.85 0.00 2.59
N ALA A 113 -21.38 0.89 3.47
CA ALA A 113 -20.32 0.55 4.43
C ALA A 113 -20.73 -0.59 5.37
N HIS A 114 -21.99 -0.62 5.84
CA HIS A 114 -22.53 -1.69 6.67
C HIS A 114 -22.53 -3.08 6.00
N LEU A 115 -22.43 -3.17 4.66
CA LEU A 115 -22.26 -4.46 3.98
C LEU A 115 -20.93 -5.14 4.33
N LEU A 116 -19.97 -4.40 4.92
CA LEU A 116 -18.69 -4.93 5.37
C LEU A 116 -18.66 -5.31 6.85
N ASP A 117 -19.67 -5.01 7.64
CA ASP A 117 -19.65 -5.21 9.12
C ASP A 117 -19.25 -6.63 9.53
N ASP A 118 -19.71 -7.61 8.79
CA ASP A 118 -19.42 -9.02 9.02
C ASP A 118 -18.37 -9.61 8.06
N ALA A 119 -17.79 -8.79 7.18
CA ALA A 119 -16.84 -9.29 6.18
C ALA A 119 -15.58 -9.85 6.86
N THR A 120 -15.22 -11.06 6.50
CA THR A 120 -13.98 -11.73 6.88
C THR A 120 -12.94 -11.69 5.78
N GLY A 121 -13.36 -11.28 4.57
CA GLY A 121 -12.48 -11.06 3.41
C GLY A 121 -13.01 -9.95 2.50
N VAL A 122 -12.09 -9.24 1.87
CA VAL A 122 -12.38 -8.26 0.82
C VAL A 122 -11.50 -8.58 -0.39
N TRP A 123 -12.08 -8.56 -1.58
CA TRP A 123 -11.35 -8.82 -2.81
C TRP A 123 -11.54 -7.70 -3.83
N PHE A 124 -10.43 -7.21 -4.39
CA PHE A 124 -10.42 -6.25 -5.49
C PHE A 124 -10.07 -6.96 -6.79
N ILE A 125 -10.91 -6.85 -7.83
CA ILE A 125 -10.62 -7.43 -9.14
C ILE A 125 -9.60 -6.59 -9.92
N GLY A 126 -9.15 -7.12 -11.07
CA GLY A 126 -8.26 -6.42 -12.00
C GLY A 126 -8.98 -5.39 -12.87
N GLY A 127 -8.20 -4.56 -13.56
CA GLY A 127 -8.64 -3.51 -14.46
C GLY A 127 -7.77 -2.25 -14.30
N ASP A 128 -8.39 -1.11 -14.01
CA ASP A 128 -7.75 0.18 -13.78
C ASP A 128 -7.76 0.53 -12.28
N GLN A 129 -6.58 0.56 -11.67
CA GLN A 129 -6.42 0.90 -10.25
C GLN A 129 -6.80 2.35 -9.92
N VAL A 130 -6.74 3.26 -10.90
CA VAL A 130 -7.14 4.66 -10.71
C VAL A 130 -8.66 4.78 -10.60
N LYS A 131 -9.43 3.99 -11.39
CA LYS A 131 -10.88 3.89 -11.22
C LYS A 131 -11.24 3.38 -9.83
N LEU A 132 -10.57 2.30 -9.38
CA LEU A 132 -10.81 1.70 -8.06
C LEU A 132 -10.48 2.68 -6.92
N SER A 133 -9.33 3.35 -6.99
CA SER A 133 -8.95 4.33 -5.98
C SER A 133 -9.91 5.53 -5.94
N ARG A 134 -10.33 6.06 -7.09
CA ARG A 134 -11.30 7.15 -7.18
C ARG A 134 -12.67 6.79 -6.61
N ALA A 135 -13.10 5.54 -6.78
CA ALA A 135 -14.38 5.10 -6.25
C ALA A 135 -14.39 4.98 -4.72
N LEU A 136 -13.25 4.62 -4.10
CA LEU A 136 -13.25 4.25 -2.68
C LEU A 136 -12.48 5.20 -1.76
N LEU A 137 -11.43 5.91 -2.23
CA LEU A 137 -10.62 6.76 -1.36
C LEU A 137 -11.45 7.87 -0.67
N GLY A 138 -11.27 8.03 0.63
CA GLY A 138 -11.95 9.04 1.45
C GLY A 138 -13.37 8.65 1.88
N THR A 139 -13.92 7.52 1.41
CA THR A 139 -15.30 7.10 1.69
C THR A 139 -15.44 6.31 2.99
N ARG A 140 -16.70 6.07 3.41
CA ARG A 140 -17.02 5.19 4.53
C ARG A 140 -16.64 3.73 4.25
N VAL A 141 -16.79 3.28 3.00
CA VAL A 141 -16.36 1.93 2.59
C VAL A 141 -14.86 1.74 2.76
N GLU A 142 -14.02 2.70 2.36
CA GLU A 142 -12.58 2.60 2.60
C GLU A 142 -12.26 2.47 4.10
N ARG A 143 -12.89 3.29 4.94
CA ARG A 143 -12.73 3.20 6.40
C ARG A 143 -13.12 1.82 6.93
N ALA A 144 -14.26 1.30 6.47
CA ALA A 144 -14.74 -0.05 6.85
C ALA A 144 -13.73 -1.13 6.42
N ILE A 145 -13.14 -1.06 5.21
CA ILE A 145 -12.09 -1.99 4.75
C ILE A 145 -10.90 -1.97 5.72
N HIS A 146 -10.40 -0.79 6.08
CA HIS A 146 -9.30 -0.66 7.03
C HIS A 146 -9.64 -1.20 8.43
N GLU A 147 -10.86 -0.96 8.90
CA GLU A 147 -11.34 -1.50 10.18
C GLU A 147 -11.42 -3.02 10.16
N ARG A 148 -11.95 -3.60 9.08
CA ARG A 148 -11.99 -5.05 8.90
C ARG A 148 -10.60 -5.66 8.83
N TYR A 149 -9.66 -5.03 8.12
CA TYR A 149 -8.25 -5.45 8.06
C TYR A 149 -7.62 -5.46 9.46
N ARG A 150 -7.78 -4.38 10.24
CA ARG A 150 -7.30 -4.34 11.63
C ARG A 150 -7.98 -5.41 12.50
N ALA A 151 -9.25 -5.70 12.26
CA ALA A 151 -10.03 -6.69 13.00
C ALA A 151 -9.69 -8.15 12.66
N GLY A 152 -8.93 -8.41 11.58
CA GLY A 152 -8.48 -9.75 11.21
C GLY A 152 -8.98 -10.25 9.86
N ALA A 153 -9.72 -9.45 9.09
CA ALA A 153 -10.11 -9.83 7.74
C ALA A 153 -8.90 -9.93 6.79
N VAL A 154 -8.96 -10.83 5.83
CA VAL A 154 -7.99 -10.88 4.73
C VAL A 154 -8.40 -9.92 3.63
N ILE A 155 -7.48 -9.07 3.16
CA ILE A 155 -7.70 -8.22 2.01
C ILE A 155 -6.89 -8.80 0.85
N GLY A 156 -7.58 -9.13 -0.25
CA GLY A 156 -6.95 -9.69 -1.44
C GLY A 156 -7.27 -8.85 -2.68
N GLY A 157 -6.46 -9.04 -3.71
CA GLY A 157 -6.72 -8.40 -5.01
C GLY A 157 -5.71 -8.81 -6.04
N THR A 158 -6.11 -8.67 -7.30
CA THR A 158 -5.29 -9.06 -8.44
C THR A 158 -5.06 -7.89 -9.39
N SER A 159 -3.86 -7.79 -9.98
CA SER A 159 -3.53 -6.76 -10.98
C SER A 159 -3.80 -5.34 -10.44
N ALA A 160 -4.78 -4.61 -10.95
CA ALA A 160 -5.19 -3.30 -10.42
C ALA A 160 -5.55 -3.37 -8.92
N GLY A 161 -6.24 -4.45 -8.49
CA GLY A 161 -6.56 -4.71 -7.09
C GLY A 161 -5.33 -4.99 -6.21
N ALA A 162 -4.22 -5.43 -6.80
CA ALA A 162 -2.93 -5.52 -6.12
C ALA A 162 -2.26 -4.15 -5.99
N ALA A 163 -2.21 -3.40 -7.09
CA ALA A 163 -1.55 -2.10 -7.13
C ALA A 163 -2.14 -1.10 -6.13
N VAL A 164 -3.48 -1.08 -5.98
CA VAL A 164 -4.18 -0.14 -5.10
C VAL A 164 -3.88 -0.33 -3.62
N MET A 165 -3.33 -1.48 -3.21
CA MET A 165 -3.04 -1.77 -1.79
C MET A 165 -1.88 -0.96 -1.24
N SER A 166 -0.92 -0.52 -2.06
CA SER A 166 0.17 0.36 -1.63
C SER A 166 -0.17 1.85 -1.78
N SER A 167 0.53 2.70 -1.02
CA SER A 167 0.52 4.14 -1.22
C SER A 167 1.94 4.65 -0.94
N PRO A 168 2.64 5.24 -1.95
CA PRO A 168 2.13 5.58 -3.29
C PRO A 168 1.76 4.36 -4.14
N MET A 169 0.85 4.56 -5.09
CA MET A 169 0.37 3.58 -6.06
C MET A 169 0.82 3.97 -7.47
N ILE A 170 1.39 3.05 -8.24
CA ILE A 170 1.75 3.26 -9.65
C ILE A 170 0.46 3.23 -10.49
N THR A 171 0.19 4.30 -11.28
CA THR A 171 -1.03 4.36 -12.13
C THR A 171 -0.92 3.50 -13.38
N GLY A 172 0.28 3.36 -13.93
CA GLY A 172 0.55 2.72 -15.21
C GLY A 172 0.90 3.70 -16.33
N ASP A 173 0.87 5.01 -16.04
CA ASP A 173 1.17 6.06 -16.99
C ASP A 173 2.61 6.56 -16.86
N GLU A 174 3.14 7.09 -17.98
CA GLU A 174 4.40 7.82 -18.06
C GLU A 174 4.14 9.28 -18.43
N ARG A 175 4.90 10.21 -17.85
CA ARG A 175 4.83 11.65 -18.20
C ARG A 175 5.59 11.95 -19.48
N HIS A 176 6.68 11.22 -19.69
CA HIS A 176 7.59 11.41 -20.82
C HIS A 176 7.89 10.05 -21.46
N PRO A 177 6.96 9.49 -22.26
CA PRO A 177 7.20 8.23 -22.93
C PRO A 177 8.50 8.31 -23.75
N GLY A 178 9.45 7.44 -23.46
CA GLY A 178 10.80 7.44 -24.04
C GLY A 178 10.84 6.99 -25.51
N GLY A 179 10.17 7.70 -26.39
CA GLY A 179 10.16 7.44 -27.83
C GLY A 179 9.03 6.54 -28.31
N ALA A 180 8.87 6.43 -29.63
CA ALA A 180 7.88 5.57 -30.25
C ALA A 180 8.23 4.11 -29.94
N ARG A 181 7.25 3.37 -29.43
CA ARG A 181 7.39 1.90 -29.27
C ARG A 181 7.54 1.26 -30.65
N PRO A 182 8.39 0.24 -30.78
CA PRO A 182 8.47 -0.51 -32.02
C PRO A 182 7.11 -1.03 -32.46
N PRO A 183 6.74 -0.97 -33.76
CA PRO A 183 5.51 -1.54 -34.25
C PRO A 183 5.38 -3.01 -33.81
N GLY A 184 4.24 -3.36 -33.21
CA GLY A 184 3.97 -4.72 -32.71
C GLY A 184 4.49 -5.03 -31.31
N ASP A 185 5.18 -4.12 -30.62
CA ASP A 185 5.51 -4.28 -29.22
C ASP A 185 4.29 -3.98 -28.34
N SER A 186 3.60 -5.04 -27.95
CA SER A 186 2.48 -5.00 -27.01
C SER A 186 2.94 -4.96 -25.53
N SER A 187 4.27 -4.98 -25.30
CA SER A 187 4.82 -4.92 -23.95
C SER A 187 4.52 -3.55 -23.33
N SER A 188 4.01 -3.54 -22.11
CA SER A 188 3.87 -2.34 -21.29
C SER A 188 5.17 -1.98 -20.56
N ALA A 189 6.33 -2.40 -21.11
CA ALA A 189 7.63 -2.12 -20.54
C ALA A 189 8.00 -0.65 -20.75
N PHE A 190 8.38 0.00 -19.67
CA PHE A 190 8.91 1.36 -19.69
C PHE A 190 10.38 1.32 -20.16
N MET A 191 10.73 2.17 -21.11
CA MET A 191 12.05 2.11 -21.79
C MET A 191 13.17 2.74 -20.97
N THR A 192 12.85 3.59 -19.99
CA THR A 192 13.85 4.40 -19.28
C THR A 192 13.71 4.26 -17.76
N ILE A 193 14.85 4.48 -17.09
CA ILE A 193 14.89 4.77 -15.65
C ILE A 193 15.12 6.27 -15.54
N ALA A 194 14.08 7.02 -15.19
CA ALA A 194 14.11 8.47 -15.21
C ALA A 194 13.30 9.09 -14.07
N ARG A 195 13.81 10.21 -13.57
CA ARG A 195 13.16 10.97 -12.50
C ARG A 195 11.86 11.62 -12.99
N GLY A 196 10.81 11.52 -12.17
CA GLY A 196 9.52 12.15 -12.43
C GLY A 196 8.76 11.57 -13.62
N ASN A 197 9.20 10.45 -14.20
CA ASN A 197 8.57 9.88 -15.38
C ASN A 197 7.35 9.03 -15.04
N ILE A 198 7.42 8.22 -14.00
CA ILE A 198 6.34 7.31 -13.62
C ILE A 198 5.28 8.07 -12.83
N VAL A 199 4.03 7.98 -13.28
CA VAL A 199 2.91 8.62 -12.57
C VAL A 199 2.49 7.75 -11.39
N THR A 200 2.52 8.36 -10.21
CA THR A 200 2.02 7.75 -8.98
C THR A 200 0.89 8.59 -8.40
N THR A 201 -0.02 7.96 -7.66
CA THR A 201 -1.10 8.59 -6.93
C THR A 201 -1.31 7.89 -5.59
N GLN A 202 -2.26 8.38 -4.81
CA GLN A 202 -2.65 7.73 -3.57
C GLN A 202 -3.35 6.40 -3.85
N GLY A 203 -2.93 5.34 -3.17
CA GLY A 203 -3.67 4.08 -3.04
C GLY A 203 -4.21 3.92 -1.62
N PHE A 204 -4.69 2.72 -1.27
CA PHE A 204 -5.33 2.50 0.03
C PHE A 204 -4.36 2.46 1.22
N GLY A 205 -3.05 2.32 0.98
CA GLY A 205 -2.08 2.29 2.07
C GLY A 205 -2.27 1.11 3.04
N LEU A 206 -2.79 -0.01 2.56
CA LEU A 206 -2.88 -1.26 3.33
C LEU A 206 -1.49 -1.88 3.51
N LEU A 207 -0.67 -1.86 2.46
CA LEU A 207 0.75 -2.17 2.50
C LEU A 207 1.56 -0.85 2.56
N THR A 208 2.14 -0.56 3.72
CA THR A 208 2.86 0.69 3.97
C THR A 208 4.37 0.58 3.81
N THR A 209 4.90 -0.62 3.67
CA THR A 209 6.35 -0.88 3.62
C THR A 209 6.90 -0.93 2.20
N ALA A 210 6.01 -1.06 1.19
CA ALA A 210 6.44 -1.23 -0.20
C ALA A 210 5.46 -0.59 -1.20
N ILE A 211 5.99 -0.30 -2.38
CA ILE A 211 5.24 0.10 -3.58
C ILE A 211 5.05 -1.15 -4.43
N VAL A 212 3.79 -1.46 -4.75
CA VAL A 212 3.42 -2.67 -5.49
C VAL A 212 3.42 -2.41 -6.99
N ASP A 213 4.07 -3.29 -7.73
CA ASP A 213 3.91 -3.44 -9.17
C ASP A 213 3.47 -4.87 -9.53
N GLN A 214 2.71 -5.03 -10.59
CA GLN A 214 2.02 -6.28 -10.95
C GLN A 214 2.29 -6.67 -12.41
N HIS A 215 1.98 -7.93 -12.83
CA HIS A 215 2.38 -8.53 -14.10
C HIS A 215 3.88 -8.31 -14.38
N PHE A 216 4.68 -8.42 -13.34
CA PHE A 216 5.97 -7.73 -13.26
C PHE A 216 6.99 -8.26 -14.28
N LEU A 217 7.32 -9.54 -14.21
CA LEU A 217 8.26 -10.18 -15.14
C LEU A 217 7.62 -10.33 -16.53
N ARG A 218 6.36 -10.74 -16.57
CA ARG A 218 5.61 -10.93 -17.81
C ARG A 218 5.60 -9.69 -18.70
N ARG A 219 5.46 -8.50 -18.09
CA ARG A 219 5.41 -7.21 -18.80
C ARG A 219 6.70 -6.42 -18.67
N ARG A 220 7.80 -7.00 -18.19
CA ARG A 220 9.14 -6.40 -18.11
C ARG A 220 9.16 -5.04 -17.40
N ARG A 221 8.50 -4.93 -16.26
CA ARG A 221 8.23 -3.66 -15.56
C ARG A 221 9.36 -3.17 -14.64
N HIS A 222 10.56 -3.72 -14.77
CA HIS A 222 11.72 -3.39 -13.94
C HIS A 222 12.02 -1.89 -13.92
N ASN A 223 12.14 -1.25 -15.09
CA ASN A 223 12.55 0.14 -15.19
C ASN A 223 11.60 1.10 -14.46
N ARG A 224 10.27 0.87 -14.54
CA ARG A 224 9.32 1.74 -13.86
C ARG A 224 9.37 1.56 -12.35
N LEU A 225 9.48 0.33 -11.84
CA LEU A 225 9.56 0.10 -10.40
C LEU A 225 10.87 0.63 -9.83
N ILE A 226 12.00 0.41 -10.52
CA ILE A 226 13.29 1.00 -10.15
C ILE A 226 13.19 2.53 -10.10
N SER A 227 12.59 3.18 -11.10
CA SER A 227 12.43 4.64 -11.11
C SER A 227 11.70 5.14 -9.88
N VAL A 228 10.57 4.53 -9.53
CA VAL A 228 9.76 4.94 -8.36
C VAL A 228 10.50 4.69 -7.05
N VAL A 229 11.18 3.55 -6.92
CA VAL A 229 11.97 3.22 -5.71
C VAL A 229 13.14 4.18 -5.52
N LEU A 230 13.82 4.57 -6.58
CA LEU A 230 14.93 5.53 -6.49
C LEU A 230 14.46 6.96 -6.19
N GLU A 231 13.21 7.29 -6.47
CA GLU A 231 12.60 8.57 -6.10
C GLU A 231 12.10 8.59 -4.65
N ASP A 232 11.66 7.45 -4.12
CA ASP A 232 11.26 7.30 -2.73
C ASP A 232 11.88 6.05 -2.09
N PRO A 233 13.19 6.09 -1.79
CA PRO A 233 13.94 4.92 -1.30
C PRO A 233 13.56 4.48 0.13
N ARG A 234 12.63 5.16 0.79
CA ARG A 234 12.08 4.73 2.08
C ARG A 234 11.18 3.51 1.94
N HIS A 235 10.58 3.32 0.75
CA HIS A 235 9.75 2.18 0.42
C HIS A 235 10.53 1.13 -0.35
N LEU A 236 10.25 -0.12 -0.06
CA LEU A 236 10.65 -1.22 -0.93
C LEU A 236 9.87 -1.16 -2.24
N GLY A 237 10.46 -1.60 -3.35
CA GLY A 237 9.72 -1.93 -4.55
C GLY A 237 9.39 -3.41 -4.57
N VAL A 238 8.14 -3.79 -4.75
CA VAL A 238 7.74 -5.18 -4.86
C VAL A 238 7.03 -5.44 -6.18
N GLY A 239 7.70 -6.15 -7.07
CA GLY A 239 7.18 -6.59 -8.36
C GLY A 239 6.67 -8.02 -8.28
N ILE A 240 5.35 -8.20 -8.40
CA ILE A 240 4.69 -9.51 -8.31
C ILE A 240 4.30 -9.96 -9.72
N ASP A 241 4.75 -11.15 -10.12
CA ASP A 241 4.45 -11.66 -11.45
C ASP A 241 3.08 -12.34 -11.54
N GLU A 242 2.65 -12.66 -12.75
CA GLU A 242 1.40 -13.38 -13.02
C GLU A 242 1.36 -14.73 -12.28
N SER A 243 0.18 -15.21 -11.96
CA SER A 243 -0.07 -16.47 -11.22
C SER A 243 0.70 -16.59 -9.90
N THR A 244 1.12 -15.44 -9.33
CA THR A 244 1.96 -15.36 -8.14
C THR A 244 1.37 -14.36 -7.16
N ALA A 245 1.52 -14.63 -5.87
CA ALA A 245 1.02 -13.77 -4.81
C ALA A 245 2.07 -13.50 -3.74
N LEU A 246 2.01 -12.30 -3.19
CA LEU A 246 2.63 -11.91 -1.93
C LEU A 246 1.59 -12.02 -0.81
N LEU A 247 1.79 -12.96 0.10
CA LEU A 247 1.04 -13.04 1.35
C LEU A 247 1.79 -12.22 2.40
N VAL A 248 1.10 -11.24 2.98
CA VAL A 248 1.59 -10.46 4.11
C VAL A 248 0.86 -10.90 5.37
N ASP A 249 1.61 -11.39 6.34
CA ASP A 249 1.09 -11.83 7.63
C ASP A 249 0.86 -10.64 8.59
N PRO A 250 0.08 -10.81 9.67
CA PRO A 250 -0.17 -9.75 10.65
C PRO A 250 1.09 -9.19 11.33
N ASP A 251 2.17 -9.97 11.39
CA ASP A 251 3.48 -9.52 11.90
C ASP A 251 4.32 -8.76 10.85
N GLY A 252 3.76 -8.58 9.64
CA GLY A 252 4.40 -7.87 8.54
C GLY A 252 5.36 -8.73 7.70
N ARG A 253 5.54 -10.00 8.00
CA ARG A 253 6.36 -10.92 7.18
C ARG A 253 5.68 -11.26 5.88
N TRP A 254 6.47 -11.52 4.87
CA TRP A 254 6.03 -11.88 3.53
C TRP A 254 6.31 -13.35 3.23
N THR A 255 5.35 -14.01 2.59
CA THR A 255 5.49 -15.35 2.01
C THR A 255 5.08 -15.30 0.56
N ILE A 256 5.90 -15.90 -0.31
CA ILE A 256 5.65 -15.96 -1.75
C ILE A 256 4.90 -17.24 -2.08
N LEU A 257 3.76 -17.10 -2.78
CA LEU A 257 2.89 -18.19 -3.20
C LEU A 257 2.69 -18.15 -4.72
N GLY A 258 2.33 -19.28 -5.34
CA GLY A 258 1.97 -19.34 -6.76
C GLY A 258 3.00 -20.04 -7.62
N GLU A 259 3.24 -19.55 -8.85
CA GLU A 259 3.94 -20.29 -9.92
C GLU A 259 5.19 -19.58 -10.47
N SER A 260 5.30 -18.24 -10.33
CA SER A 260 6.43 -17.45 -10.82
C SER A 260 7.23 -16.88 -9.64
N ALA A 261 7.65 -15.62 -9.70
CA ALA A 261 8.46 -15.00 -8.65
C ALA A 261 7.95 -13.62 -8.24
N VAL A 262 8.38 -13.20 -7.06
CA VAL A 262 8.34 -11.82 -6.58
C VAL A 262 9.75 -11.25 -6.63
N VAL A 263 9.89 -10.06 -7.20
CA VAL A 263 11.14 -9.30 -7.20
C VAL A 263 11.03 -8.18 -6.18
N VAL A 264 12.01 -8.07 -5.29
CA VAL A 264 12.08 -7.00 -4.30
C VAL A 264 13.28 -6.11 -4.58
N TYR A 265 13.07 -4.79 -4.65
CA TYR A 265 14.12 -3.77 -4.71
C TYR A 265 14.19 -3.03 -3.39
N ASP A 266 15.36 -3.04 -2.77
CA ASP A 266 15.65 -2.35 -1.52
C ASP A 266 16.75 -1.30 -1.73
N ALA A 267 16.35 -0.04 -1.86
CA ALA A 267 17.27 1.09 -2.03
C ALA A 267 17.48 1.89 -0.73
N ARG A 268 17.03 1.40 0.43
CA ARG A 268 17.09 2.12 1.72
C ARG A 268 18.53 2.49 2.13
N HIS A 269 19.50 1.73 1.66
CA HIS A 269 20.92 1.95 1.93
C HIS A 269 21.74 2.29 0.67
N ALA A 270 21.07 2.47 -0.46
CA ALA A 270 21.73 2.81 -1.71
C ALA A 270 22.22 4.27 -1.73
N THR A 271 23.29 4.53 -2.48
CA THR A 271 23.69 5.88 -2.85
C THR A 271 23.02 6.22 -4.19
N ILE A 272 22.22 7.27 -4.20
CA ILE A 272 21.37 7.66 -5.34
C ILE A 272 21.85 9.02 -5.89
N THR A 273 21.74 9.22 -7.20
CA THR A 273 22.05 10.51 -7.83
C THR A 273 21.30 11.67 -7.20
N PRO A 274 21.90 12.89 -7.10
CA PRO A 274 21.31 14.04 -6.44
C PRO A 274 19.92 14.41 -6.98
N PRO A 275 19.05 15.06 -6.19
CA PRO A 275 17.70 15.43 -6.59
C PRO A 275 17.58 16.25 -7.89
N GLY A 276 18.59 16.97 -8.32
CA GLY A 276 18.60 17.76 -9.56
C GLY A 276 19.06 17.00 -10.81
N ALA A 277 19.52 15.76 -10.67
CA ALA A 277 19.98 14.97 -11.81
C ALA A 277 18.77 14.49 -12.65
N PRO A 278 18.79 14.68 -13.99
CA PRO A 278 17.70 14.24 -14.87
C PRO A 278 17.64 12.70 -14.99
N VAL A 279 18.78 12.04 -14.84
CA VAL A 279 18.91 10.59 -14.91
C VAL A 279 19.06 10.03 -13.50
N LEU A 280 18.25 9.03 -13.17
CA LEU A 280 18.40 8.27 -11.96
C LEU A 280 19.53 7.26 -12.10
N GLY A 281 20.44 7.27 -11.13
CA GLY A 281 21.49 6.28 -10.99
C GLY A 281 21.67 5.93 -9.53
N GLU A 282 22.10 4.72 -9.26
CA GLU A 282 22.32 4.24 -7.91
C GLU A 282 23.51 3.29 -7.83
N THR A 283 23.97 3.07 -6.59
CA THR A 283 24.89 1.98 -6.26
C THR A 283 24.53 1.44 -4.88
N GLY A 284 24.50 0.11 -4.74
CA GLY A 284 24.24 -0.56 -3.50
C GLY A 284 22.75 -0.91 -3.24
N MET A 285 21.85 -0.72 -4.22
CA MET A 285 20.50 -1.28 -4.13
C MET A 285 20.55 -2.80 -4.12
N VAL A 286 19.82 -3.40 -3.21
CA VAL A 286 19.70 -4.85 -3.11
C VAL A 286 18.47 -5.31 -3.91
N MET A 287 18.66 -6.32 -4.75
CA MET A 287 17.58 -7.00 -5.47
C MET A 287 17.45 -8.45 -4.99
N HIS A 288 16.24 -8.84 -4.65
CA HIS A 288 15.91 -10.25 -4.40
C HIS A 288 14.96 -10.77 -5.49
N VAL A 289 15.18 -12.01 -5.94
CA VAL A 289 14.24 -12.76 -6.77
C VAL A 289 13.77 -13.95 -5.96
N LEU A 290 12.51 -13.94 -5.58
CA LEU A 290 11.94 -14.84 -4.58
C LEU A 290 10.92 -15.77 -5.24
N PRO A 291 11.24 -17.05 -5.47
CA PRO A 291 10.29 -18.06 -5.96
C PRO A 291 9.26 -18.43 -4.88
N PRO A 292 8.18 -19.14 -5.24
CA PRO A 292 7.20 -19.65 -4.30
C PRO A 292 7.84 -20.46 -3.17
N GLY A 293 7.32 -20.31 -1.95
CA GLY A 293 7.88 -20.90 -0.72
C GLY A 293 8.99 -20.07 -0.08
N SER A 294 9.46 -18.99 -0.73
CA SER A 294 10.36 -18.01 -0.09
C SER A 294 9.63 -17.19 0.95
N THR A 295 10.39 -16.69 1.92
CA THR A 295 9.93 -15.69 2.88
C THR A 295 10.82 -14.44 2.85
N TYR A 296 10.25 -13.30 3.22
CA TYR A 296 10.97 -12.03 3.30
C TYR A 296 10.49 -11.22 4.51
N ASP A 297 11.45 -10.68 5.24
CA ASP A 297 11.18 -9.74 6.33
C ASP A 297 11.48 -8.30 5.83
N PRO A 298 10.46 -7.47 5.59
CA PRO A 298 10.66 -6.13 5.03
C PRO A 298 11.37 -5.17 6.00
N HIS A 299 11.38 -5.45 7.31
CA HIS A 299 12.06 -4.61 8.29
C HIS A 299 13.57 -4.83 8.27
N THR A 300 13.99 -6.08 8.14
CA THR A 300 15.41 -6.47 8.20
C THR A 300 16.05 -6.67 6.81
N GLY A 301 15.25 -6.76 5.75
CA GLY A 301 15.70 -7.10 4.40
C GLY A 301 16.14 -8.57 4.24
N ARG A 302 15.83 -9.44 5.20
CA ARG A 302 16.25 -10.86 5.14
C ARG A 302 15.28 -11.69 4.31
N ALA A 303 15.82 -12.36 3.32
CA ALA A 303 15.12 -13.36 2.52
C ALA A 303 15.54 -14.79 2.93
N THR A 304 14.61 -15.74 2.79
CA THR A 304 14.89 -17.18 2.90
C THR A 304 14.28 -17.86 1.69
N LEU A 305 15.07 -18.64 0.99
CA LEU A 305 14.60 -19.44 -0.15
C LEU A 305 13.99 -20.78 0.33
N PRO A 306 13.09 -21.37 -0.45
CA PRO A 306 12.57 -22.70 -0.16
C PRO A 306 13.73 -23.71 -0.16
N ARG A 307 13.61 -24.74 0.66
CA ARG A 307 14.60 -25.85 0.73
C ARG A 307 14.32 -26.87 -0.34
#